data_48cbfd3e0be17386193526126089b0d3
#
_entry.id   48cbfd3e0be17386193526126089b0d3
#
_cell.length_a   1.000
_cell.length_b   1.000
_cell.length_c   1.000
_cell.angle_alpha   90.00
_cell.angle_beta   90.00
_cell.angle_gamma   90.00
#
_symmetry.space_group_name_H-M   'P 1'
#
loop_
_entity.id
_entity.type
_entity.pdbx_description
1 polymer ?
#
loop_
_entity_poly.entity_id
_entity_poly.type
_entity_poly.pdbx_seq_one_letter_code
_entity_poly.pdbx_strand_id
1 'polypeptide(L)'
;MTTTSPSQPTIESVWLVECRYAPDGADTRTPFRSEHIRVAAERIADGRYVEVGAFADVSASIIIVRAGSEAEAVALVSDDVYMHNGVWVEVRARQFGRVRPGG
;
A
#
# COMPACT_ATOMS: atom_id res chain seq x y z
N MET A 1 -2.98 11.33 -42.69
CA MET A 1 -3.86 10.74 -41.69
C MET A 1 -3.04 10.28 -40.48
N THR A 2 -3.41 10.69 -39.34
CA THR A 2 -2.72 10.27 -38.14
C THR A 2 -3.39 9.03 -37.60
N THR A 3 -2.66 7.94 -37.54
CA THR A 3 -3.12 6.75 -36.89
C THR A 3 -2.78 6.84 -35.42
N THR A 4 -3.79 6.83 -34.58
CA THR A 4 -3.55 6.77 -33.14
C THR A 4 -3.12 5.36 -32.80
N SER A 5 -1.87 5.20 -32.48
CA SER A 5 -1.39 3.93 -31.96
C SER A 5 -1.96 3.70 -30.57
N PRO A 6 -2.41 2.48 -30.25
CA PRO A 6 -2.78 2.19 -28.87
C PRO A 6 -1.60 2.47 -27.97
N SER A 7 -1.88 3.02 -26.82
CA SER A 7 -0.84 3.24 -25.80
C SER A 7 -0.16 1.92 -25.49
N GLN A 8 1.15 1.93 -25.49
CA GLN A 8 1.92 0.75 -25.12
C GLN A 8 1.78 0.51 -23.61
N PRO A 9 1.72 -0.76 -23.19
CA PRO A 9 1.88 -1.07 -21.78
C PRO A 9 3.20 -0.49 -21.24
N THR A 10 3.17 -0.02 -20.04
CA THR A 10 4.35 0.58 -19.39
C THR A 10 4.55 -0.05 -18.02
N ILE A 11 5.75 0.18 -17.48
CA ILE A 11 6.08 -0.21 -16.11
C ILE A 11 6.18 1.06 -15.29
N GLU A 12 5.40 1.15 -14.25
CA GLU A 12 5.51 2.22 -13.27
C GLU A 12 6.33 1.74 -12.09
N SER A 13 7.38 2.48 -11.73
CA SER A 13 8.17 2.17 -10.55
C SER A 13 7.44 2.66 -9.31
N VAL A 14 7.11 1.75 -8.42
CA VAL A 14 6.41 2.02 -7.16
C VAL A 14 7.11 1.26 -6.04
N TRP A 15 6.56 1.32 -4.84
CA TRP A 15 7.08 0.59 -3.69
C TRP A 15 6.02 -0.38 -3.19
N LEU A 16 6.39 -1.64 -3.08
CA LEU A 16 5.55 -2.64 -2.41
C LEU A 16 5.93 -2.65 -0.94
N VAL A 17 4.97 -2.31 -0.10
CA VAL A 17 5.18 -2.24 1.35
C VAL A 17 4.45 -3.39 2.01
N GLU A 18 5.21 -4.19 2.73
CA GLU A 18 4.67 -5.29 3.52
C GLU A 18 4.61 -4.88 4.97
N CYS A 19 3.43 -5.01 5.58
CA CYS A 19 3.21 -4.65 6.97
C CYS A 19 2.82 -5.92 7.72
N ARG A 20 3.73 -6.40 8.56
CA ARG A 20 3.51 -7.65 9.30
C ARG A 20 2.68 -7.38 10.54
N TYR A 21 1.61 -8.14 10.72
CA TYR A 21 0.77 -8.04 11.91
C TYR A 21 1.45 -8.67 13.12
N ALA A 22 1.15 -8.12 14.31
CA ALA A 22 1.45 -8.80 15.56
C ALA A 22 0.69 -10.14 15.61
N PRO A 23 1.15 -11.12 16.40
CA PRO A 23 0.45 -12.42 16.50
C PRO A 23 -1.02 -12.33 16.84
N ASP A 24 -1.41 -11.31 17.63
CA ASP A 24 -2.80 -11.03 18.03
C ASP A 24 -3.45 -9.92 17.19
N GLY A 25 -2.82 -9.52 16.09
CA GLY A 25 -3.25 -8.36 15.29
C GLY A 25 -4.67 -8.48 14.74
N ALA A 26 -5.12 -9.69 14.43
CA ALA A 26 -6.48 -9.91 13.95
C ALA A 26 -7.52 -9.44 14.97
N ASP A 27 -7.22 -9.59 16.26
CA ASP A 27 -8.10 -9.16 17.34
C ASP A 27 -7.85 -7.69 17.71
N THR A 28 -6.60 -7.30 17.87
CA THR A 28 -6.25 -5.95 18.34
C THR A 28 -6.55 -4.85 17.33
N ARG A 29 -6.67 -5.17 16.04
CA ARG A 29 -7.03 -4.19 15.01
C ARG A 29 -8.45 -3.64 15.12
N THR A 30 -9.35 -4.37 15.76
CA THR A 30 -10.78 -4.07 15.74
C THR A 30 -11.11 -2.62 16.09
N PRO A 31 -10.60 -2.01 17.18
CA PRO A 31 -10.94 -0.62 17.50
C PRO A 31 -10.34 0.41 16.52
N PHE A 32 -9.35 0.02 15.73
CA PHE A 32 -8.65 0.94 14.81
C PHE A 32 -9.01 0.72 13.35
N ARG A 33 -9.77 -0.32 13.05
CA ARG A 33 -10.00 -0.76 11.68
C ARG A 33 -10.74 0.26 10.82
N SER A 34 -11.76 0.91 11.38
CA SER A 34 -12.52 1.92 10.65
C SER A 34 -11.65 3.07 10.22
N GLU A 35 -10.80 3.59 11.10
CA GLU A 35 -9.88 4.68 10.78
C GLU A 35 -8.84 4.24 9.75
N HIS A 36 -8.27 3.06 9.92
CA HIS A 36 -7.31 2.50 8.98
C HIS A 36 -7.88 2.43 7.56
N ILE A 37 -9.08 1.89 7.41
CA ILE A 37 -9.74 1.75 6.10
C ILE A 37 -10.08 3.12 5.52
N ARG A 38 -10.54 4.06 6.36
CA ARG A 38 -10.86 5.42 5.91
C ARG A 38 -9.62 6.12 5.34
N VAL A 39 -8.51 6.06 6.07
CA VAL A 39 -7.26 6.68 5.63
C VAL A 39 -6.73 6.00 4.37
N ALA A 40 -6.78 4.67 4.32
CA ALA A 40 -6.38 3.93 3.11
C ALA A 40 -7.19 4.36 1.89
N ALA A 41 -8.51 4.48 2.04
CA ALA A 41 -9.39 4.93 0.96
C ALA A 41 -9.05 6.35 0.49
N GLU A 42 -8.76 7.26 1.42
CA GLU A 42 -8.33 8.63 1.10
C GLU A 42 -7.02 8.64 0.31
N ARG A 43 -6.07 7.82 0.70
CA ARG A 43 -4.76 7.73 0.02
C ARG A 43 -4.85 7.06 -1.35
N ILE A 44 -5.79 6.15 -1.55
CA ILE A 44 -6.10 5.62 -2.88
C ILE A 44 -6.69 6.74 -3.74
N ALA A 45 -7.64 7.49 -3.19
CA ALA A 45 -8.32 8.56 -3.93
C ALA A 45 -7.35 9.67 -4.35
N ASP A 46 -6.37 10.02 -3.51
CA ASP A 46 -5.38 11.06 -3.84
C ASP A 46 -4.17 10.52 -4.63
N GLY A 47 -4.12 9.25 -4.90
CA GLY A 47 -3.08 8.62 -5.72
C GLY A 47 -1.80 8.23 -5.00
N ARG A 48 -1.68 8.46 -3.70
CA ARG A 48 -0.50 8.04 -2.95
C ARG A 48 -0.44 6.51 -2.80
N TYR A 49 -1.60 5.88 -2.61
CA TYR A 49 -1.70 4.42 -2.60
C TYR A 49 -2.29 3.95 -3.92
N VAL A 50 -1.70 2.91 -4.49
CA VAL A 50 -2.19 2.25 -5.71
C VAL A 50 -3.13 1.12 -5.34
N GLU A 51 -2.75 0.33 -4.35
CA GLU A 51 -3.48 -0.86 -3.92
C GLU A 51 -3.25 -1.07 -2.43
N VAL A 52 -4.27 -1.57 -1.75
CA VAL A 52 -4.19 -1.91 -0.33
C VAL A 52 -4.97 -3.20 -0.09
N GLY A 53 -4.38 -4.12 0.61
CA GLY A 53 -5.05 -5.35 1.00
C GLY A 53 -4.34 -6.08 2.11
N ALA A 54 -5.01 -7.06 2.68
CA ALA A 54 -4.43 -7.93 3.70
C ALA A 54 -4.66 -9.38 3.32
N PHE A 55 -3.72 -10.23 3.69
CA PHE A 55 -3.91 -11.67 3.55
C PHE A 55 -5.06 -12.13 4.43
N ALA A 56 -5.79 -13.15 3.96
CA ALA A 56 -6.97 -13.66 4.67
C ALA A 56 -6.65 -14.15 6.08
N ASP A 57 -5.43 -14.66 6.30
CA ASP A 57 -4.96 -15.12 7.61
C ASP A 57 -4.50 -13.99 8.52
N VAL A 58 -4.56 -12.75 8.05
CA VAL A 58 -4.14 -11.54 8.78
C VAL A 58 -2.67 -11.63 9.22
N SER A 59 -1.82 -12.25 8.40
CA SER A 59 -0.38 -12.30 8.66
C SER A 59 0.32 -11.02 8.25
N ALA A 60 -0.11 -10.41 7.13
CA ALA A 60 0.45 -9.18 6.62
C ALA A 60 -0.56 -8.42 5.78
N SER A 61 -0.36 -7.10 5.70
CA SER A 61 -0.99 -6.25 4.68
C SER A 61 0.03 -5.95 3.61
N ILE A 62 -0.44 -5.82 2.37
CA ILE A 62 0.36 -5.36 1.24
C ILE A 62 -0.21 -4.03 0.77
N ILE A 63 0.65 -3.03 0.68
CA ILE A 63 0.28 -1.69 0.23
C ILE A 63 1.26 -1.29 -0.87
N ILE A 64 0.74 -0.98 -2.04
CA ILE A 64 1.56 -0.47 -3.14
C ILE A 64 1.43 1.04 -3.14
N VAL A 65 2.56 1.75 -3.01
CA VAL A 65 2.58 3.19 -2.83
C VAL A 65 3.45 3.88 -3.87
N ARG A 66 3.11 5.13 -4.15
CA ARG A 66 3.95 6.05 -4.92
C ARG A 66 4.74 6.89 -3.93
N ALA A 67 6.06 6.78 -4.00
CA ALA A 67 6.97 7.54 -3.15
C ALA A 67 8.29 7.72 -3.86
N GLY A 68 9.03 8.74 -3.49
CA GLY A 68 10.31 9.06 -4.13
C GLY A 68 11.48 8.22 -3.64
N SER A 69 11.32 7.51 -2.52
CA SER A 69 12.38 6.68 -1.95
C SER A 69 11.80 5.63 -1.03
N GLU A 70 12.63 4.64 -0.69
CA GLU A 70 12.27 3.63 0.31
C GLU A 70 11.88 4.27 1.63
N ALA A 71 12.67 5.23 2.10
CA ALA A 71 12.40 5.91 3.36
C ALA A 71 11.06 6.64 3.35
N GLU A 72 10.72 7.30 2.25
CA GLU A 72 9.43 7.96 2.11
C GLU A 72 8.28 6.96 2.09
N ALA A 73 8.44 5.82 1.41
CA ALA A 73 7.44 4.77 1.37
C ALA A 73 7.16 4.20 2.77
N VAL A 74 8.23 3.89 3.51
CA VAL A 74 8.13 3.39 4.88
C VAL A 74 7.48 4.43 5.79
N ALA A 75 7.89 5.70 5.69
CA ALA A 75 7.33 6.77 6.51
C ALA A 75 5.83 6.98 6.25
N LEU A 76 5.43 6.96 4.99
CA LEU A 76 4.03 7.13 4.61
C LEU A 76 3.14 6.05 5.22
N VAL A 77 3.56 4.79 5.11
CA VAL A 77 2.78 3.65 5.60
C VAL A 77 2.86 3.54 7.12
N SER A 78 4.02 3.85 7.71
CA SER A 78 4.21 3.80 9.17
C SER A 78 3.39 4.84 9.92
N ASP A 79 2.86 5.83 9.23
CA ASP A 79 1.95 6.83 9.84
C ASP A 79 0.53 6.29 10.05
N ASP A 80 0.32 5.03 9.77
CA ASP A 80 -0.98 4.39 9.94
C ASP A 80 -1.28 4.11 11.40
N VAL A 81 -2.56 4.21 11.76
CA VAL A 81 -3.05 3.93 13.12
C VAL A 81 -2.69 2.52 13.57
N TYR A 82 -2.61 1.57 12.66
CA TYR A 82 -2.19 0.20 12.98
C TYR A 82 -0.73 0.14 13.46
N MET A 83 0.15 0.93 12.86
CA MET A 83 1.53 0.97 13.30
C MET A 83 1.67 1.68 14.65
N HIS A 84 0.93 2.77 14.83
CA HIS A 84 0.95 3.54 16.08
C HIS A 84 0.45 2.74 17.28
N ASN A 85 -0.38 1.74 17.06
CA ASN A 85 -1.02 0.97 18.12
C ASN A 85 -0.56 -0.48 18.20
N GLY A 86 0.55 -0.81 17.54
CA GLY A 86 1.16 -2.14 17.65
C GLY A 86 0.37 -3.27 16.98
N VAL A 87 -0.59 -2.95 16.13
CA VAL A 87 -1.30 -3.93 15.30
C VAL A 87 -0.34 -4.47 14.24
N TRP A 88 0.42 -3.58 13.60
CA TRP A 88 1.58 -3.93 12.78
C TRP A 88 2.84 -3.81 13.60
N VAL A 89 3.78 -4.73 13.40
CA VAL A 89 5.04 -4.76 14.13
C VAL A 89 6.25 -4.56 13.22
N GLU A 90 6.08 -4.58 11.91
CA GLU A 90 7.16 -4.38 10.96
C GLU A 90 6.60 -3.82 9.65
N VAL A 91 7.30 -2.84 9.09
CA VAL A 91 6.98 -2.24 7.79
C VAL A 91 8.24 -2.32 6.94
N ARG A 92 8.15 -2.98 5.78
CA ARG A 92 9.27 -3.15 4.86
C ARG A 92 8.84 -2.76 3.46
N ALA A 93 9.67 -1.98 2.78
CA ALA A 93 9.39 -1.53 1.41
C ALA A 93 10.43 -2.08 0.45
N ARG A 94 9.96 -2.49 -0.73
CA ARG A 94 10.83 -2.91 -1.83
C ARG A 94 10.37 -2.23 -3.11
N GLN A 95 11.31 -1.90 -3.99
CA GLN A 95 10.96 -1.41 -5.31
C GLN A 95 10.18 -2.46 -6.09
N PHE A 96 9.18 -1.99 -6.81
CA PHE A 96 8.25 -2.87 -7.51
C PHE A 96 7.85 -2.23 -8.83
N GLY A 97 8.04 -2.98 -9.92
CA GLY A 97 7.61 -2.56 -11.24
C GLY A 97 6.16 -2.96 -11.49
N ARG A 98 5.28 -1.99 -11.49
CA ARG A 98 3.85 -2.22 -11.72
C ARG A 98 3.55 -2.11 -13.20
N VAL A 99 2.93 -3.13 -13.76
CA VAL A 99 2.49 -3.09 -15.16
C VAL A 99 1.24 -2.23 -15.26
N ARG A 100 1.30 -1.24 -16.15
CA ARG A 100 0.15 -0.43 -16.51
C ARG A 100 -0.30 -0.82 -17.91
N PRO A 101 -1.56 -1.19 -18.10
CA PRO A 101 -2.05 -1.50 -19.44
C PRO A 101 -2.03 -0.25 -20.31
N GLY A 102 -1.83 -0.44 -21.62
CA GLY A 102 -1.96 0.62 -22.60
C GLY A 102 -3.43 1.00 -22.77
N GLY A 103 -3.63 2.16 -23.26
CA GLY A 103 -4.96 2.51 -23.65
C GLY A 103 -5.61 3.62 -23.23
#